data_30bb4cac0ef06b7cab4bf126d27fcfcf
#
_entry.id   30bb4cac0ef06b7cab4bf126d27fcfcf
#
_cell.length_a   1.000
_cell.length_b   1.000
_cell.length_c   1.000
_cell.angle_alpha   90.00
_cell.angle_beta   90.00
_cell.angle_gamma   90.00
#
_symmetry.space_group_name_H-M   'P 1'
#
loop_
_entity.id
_entity.type
_entity.pdbx_description
1 polymer ?
#
loop_
_entity_poly.entity_id
_entity_poly.type
_entity_poly.pdbx_seq_one_letter_code
_entity_poly.pdbx_strand_id
1 'polypeptide(L)'
;MANTYYSHEIINEKIKSMLDTKVSMSQFMHSDDQLAAESGMKIKIQKYTANDNIKDVAEGVGNEDYSECNYTEEEYEVVTTQGRTKWSDEAAMRNPIVVDTLLQGQAENMVNNLTRKAIAEMGKATKVVECDFASTSANYFYNKVVDALALIDSVNEDESGYTMLISPNQQAYIRKQLGDALKYVEANVRTGYIGSVAGIPVVMSKACPDNACFIVNPQAITYFNKRGVTTEEDRDKNTRTNIVYIRKVGLVALTDENYIAMLAKSQSTACVITKPSNGASKVAGTCGADCFKVVVTIGSKTYTAVPTAGAWEVAVDTVSTGNKINAVAYANGYAPKEATEVTV
;
A
#
# COMPACT_ATOMS: atom_id res chain seq x y z
N MET A 1 -39.27 -9.10 -30.02
CA MET A 1 -38.22 -8.90 -28.99
C MET A 1 -37.55 -7.57 -29.27
N ALA A 2 -37.65 -6.63 -28.34
CA ALA A 2 -37.05 -5.32 -28.52
C ALA A 2 -35.53 -5.48 -28.62
N ASN A 3 -34.92 -5.00 -29.71
CA ASN A 3 -33.47 -4.84 -29.81
C ASN A 3 -33.05 -3.86 -28.72
N THR A 4 -32.43 -4.37 -27.68
CA THR A 4 -31.83 -3.54 -26.66
C THR A 4 -30.56 -2.93 -27.28
N TYR A 5 -30.71 -1.73 -27.80
CA TYR A 5 -29.55 -0.92 -28.22
C TYR A 5 -28.80 -0.51 -26.97
N TYR A 6 -27.62 -1.04 -26.79
CA TYR A 6 -26.71 -0.53 -25.77
C TYR A 6 -26.12 0.77 -26.28
N SER A 7 -26.74 1.90 -25.92
CA SER A 7 -26.12 3.19 -26.18
C SER A 7 -24.91 3.39 -25.28
N HIS A 8 -23.96 4.19 -25.71
CA HIS A 8 -22.77 4.57 -24.94
C HIS A 8 -23.11 5.03 -23.50
N GLU A 9 -24.19 5.77 -23.32
CA GLU A 9 -24.67 6.25 -22.02
C GLU A 9 -25.09 5.08 -21.10
N ILE A 10 -25.86 4.12 -21.63
CA ILE A 10 -26.31 2.95 -20.88
C ILE A 10 -25.13 2.08 -20.43
N ILE A 11 -24.16 1.87 -21.31
CA ILE A 11 -22.94 1.11 -20.96
C ILE A 11 -22.13 1.84 -19.89
N ASN A 12 -21.97 3.16 -20.02
CA ASN A 12 -21.23 3.96 -19.04
C ASN A 12 -21.90 3.96 -17.66
N GLU A 13 -23.22 4.15 -17.60
CA GLU A 13 -23.98 4.07 -16.35
C GLU A 13 -23.92 2.67 -15.72
N LYS A 14 -24.03 1.62 -16.52
CA LYS A 14 -23.96 0.25 -16.05
C LYS A 14 -22.58 -0.08 -15.47
N ILE A 15 -21.52 0.34 -16.13
CA ILE A 15 -20.15 0.15 -15.63
C ILE A 15 -19.91 0.94 -14.35
N LYS A 16 -20.36 2.20 -14.27
CA LYS A 16 -20.29 2.99 -13.05
C LYS A 16 -21.03 2.32 -11.89
N SER A 17 -22.27 1.91 -12.11
CA SER A 17 -23.07 1.19 -11.12
C SER A 17 -22.38 -0.10 -10.65
N MET A 18 -21.78 -0.88 -11.53
CA MET A 18 -21.03 -2.08 -11.18
C MET A 18 -19.77 -1.77 -10.37
N LEU A 19 -19.06 -0.69 -10.70
CA LEU A 19 -17.91 -0.21 -9.95
C LEU A 19 -18.31 0.22 -8.55
N ASP A 20 -19.34 1.03 -8.41
CA ASP A 20 -19.86 1.51 -7.12
C ASP A 20 -20.31 0.37 -6.21
N THR A 21 -20.88 -0.69 -6.78
CA THR A 21 -21.35 -1.86 -6.02
C THR A 21 -20.21 -2.77 -5.55
N LYS A 22 -19.09 -2.79 -6.27
CA LYS A 22 -17.97 -3.71 -6.00
C LYS A 22 -16.87 -3.13 -5.13
N VAL A 23 -16.81 -1.82 -4.94
CA VAL A 23 -15.70 -1.18 -4.22
C VAL A 23 -15.98 -1.08 -2.75
N SER A 24 -15.35 -1.92 -1.97
CA SER A 24 -15.23 -1.70 -0.53
C SER A 24 -13.85 -1.18 -0.11
N MET A 25 -13.09 -0.58 -1.04
CA MET A 25 -11.77 0.01 -0.71
C MET A 25 -11.89 1.35 0.04
N SER A 26 -13.08 1.96 0.11
CA SER A 26 -13.34 3.16 0.92
C SER A 26 -13.06 3.00 2.41
N GLN A 27 -12.99 1.76 2.91
CA GLN A 27 -12.58 1.47 4.27
C GLN A 27 -11.06 1.56 4.49
N PHE A 28 -10.28 1.57 3.41
CA PHE A 28 -8.83 1.51 3.44
C PHE A 28 -8.15 2.70 2.81
N MET A 29 -8.89 3.55 2.09
CA MET A 29 -8.31 4.71 1.43
C MET A 29 -9.32 5.86 1.32
N HIS A 30 -8.79 7.07 1.37
CA HIS A 30 -9.51 8.29 1.08
C HIS A 30 -9.47 8.60 -0.42
N SER A 31 -10.49 9.26 -0.95
CA SER A 31 -10.51 9.71 -2.36
C SER A 31 -10.43 11.22 -2.41
N ASP A 32 -9.51 11.75 -3.21
CA ASP A 32 -9.32 13.17 -3.42
C ASP A 32 -9.46 13.50 -4.92
N ASP A 33 -10.32 14.46 -5.21
CA ASP A 33 -10.61 14.92 -6.57
C ASP A 33 -9.92 16.26 -6.93
N GLN A 34 -9.06 16.81 -6.05
CA GLN A 34 -8.35 18.08 -6.29
C GLN A 34 -7.52 18.01 -7.58
N LEU A 35 -6.90 16.87 -7.83
CA LEU A 35 -6.09 16.66 -9.03
C LEU A 35 -6.89 16.77 -10.34
N ALA A 36 -8.21 16.61 -10.31
CA ALA A 36 -9.06 16.73 -11.49
C ALA A 36 -9.09 18.17 -12.05
N ALA A 37 -8.95 19.17 -11.19
CA ALA A 37 -8.94 20.58 -11.55
C ALA A 37 -7.56 21.09 -12.00
N GLU A 38 -6.48 20.41 -11.65
CA GLU A 38 -5.13 20.85 -11.94
C GLU A 38 -4.60 20.31 -13.27
N SER A 39 -3.71 21.08 -13.92
CA SER A 39 -2.98 20.61 -15.10
C SER A 39 -1.72 19.85 -14.66
N GLY A 40 -1.40 18.76 -15.37
CA GLY A 40 -0.18 17.97 -15.07
C GLY A 40 -0.49 16.50 -14.80
N MET A 41 0.56 15.68 -14.85
CA MET A 41 0.51 14.23 -14.66
C MET A 41 1.39 13.76 -13.49
N LYS A 42 1.86 14.70 -12.66
CA LYS A 42 2.69 14.41 -11.50
C LYS A 42 2.16 15.16 -10.29
N ILE A 43 2.22 14.53 -9.13
CA ILE A 43 1.92 15.14 -7.84
C ILE A 43 3.12 14.94 -6.91
N LYS A 44 3.44 15.98 -6.16
CA LYS A 44 4.46 15.92 -5.10
C LYS A 44 3.75 15.89 -3.76
N ILE A 45 4.00 14.87 -2.99
CA ILE A 45 3.50 14.74 -1.63
C ILE A 45 4.63 15.13 -0.70
N GLN A 46 4.39 16.16 0.12
CA GLN A 46 5.34 16.63 1.11
C GLN A 46 5.01 16.01 2.46
N LYS A 47 5.98 15.29 3.02
CA LYS A 47 5.90 14.74 4.36
C LYS A 47 6.69 15.63 5.30
N TYR A 48 6.03 16.16 6.32
CA TYR A 48 6.62 17.10 7.27
C TYR A 48 6.99 16.39 8.57
N THR A 49 8.17 16.72 9.10
CA THR A 49 8.59 16.33 10.44
C THR A 49 8.97 17.61 11.18
N ALA A 50 8.21 17.95 12.21
CA ALA A 50 8.51 19.10 13.07
C ALA A 50 9.13 18.61 14.39
N ASN A 51 10.18 19.30 14.85
CA ASN A 51 10.71 19.11 16.19
C ASN A 51 9.98 20.05 17.13
N ASP A 52 9.46 19.52 18.23
CA ASP A 52 8.85 20.33 19.27
C ASP A 52 9.94 20.91 20.19
N ASN A 53 9.99 22.24 20.29
CA ASN A 53 10.92 22.97 21.13
C ASN A 53 10.20 23.83 22.19
N ILE A 54 9.02 23.37 22.63
CA ILE A 54 8.30 24.02 23.73
C ILE A 54 9.02 23.69 25.03
N LYS A 55 9.45 24.71 25.75
CA LYS A 55 10.16 24.58 27.03
C LYS A 55 9.53 25.50 28.07
N ASP A 56 9.42 25.01 29.27
CA ASP A 56 9.15 25.84 30.42
C ASP A 56 10.39 26.69 30.74
N VAL A 57 10.27 28.01 30.66
CA VAL A 57 11.36 28.95 30.94
C VAL A 57 11.13 29.68 32.26
N ALA A 58 12.19 29.87 33.02
CA ALA A 58 12.13 30.66 34.24
C ALA A 58 11.89 32.14 33.94
N GLU A 59 11.40 32.89 34.93
CA GLU A 59 11.14 34.33 34.80
C GLU A 59 12.42 35.09 34.40
N GLY A 60 12.34 35.84 33.29
CA GLY A 60 13.46 36.61 32.74
C GLY A 60 14.41 35.82 31.81
N VAL A 61 14.12 34.53 31.53
CA VAL A 61 14.89 33.70 30.59
C VAL A 61 14.06 33.50 29.32
N GLY A 62 14.66 33.69 28.13
CA GLY A 62 14.02 33.42 26.84
C GLY A 62 14.25 31.98 26.37
N ASN A 63 13.36 31.47 25.51
CA ASN A 63 13.64 30.28 24.76
C ASN A 63 14.44 30.65 23.50
N GLU A 64 15.67 30.16 23.40
CA GLU A 64 16.58 30.42 22.27
C GLU A 64 16.51 29.36 21.18
N ASP A 65 15.77 28.27 21.43
CA ASP A 65 15.62 27.19 20.48
C ASP A 65 14.45 27.45 19.50
N TYR A 66 14.69 27.18 18.23
CA TYR A 66 13.69 27.30 17.17
C TYR A 66 13.16 25.92 16.77
N SER A 67 11.85 25.82 16.48
CA SER A 67 11.29 24.67 15.81
C SER A 67 11.75 24.64 14.36
N GLU A 68 12.45 23.60 13.97
CA GLU A 68 12.82 23.36 12.58
C GLU A 68 11.84 22.35 11.97
N CYS A 69 11.28 22.71 10.83
CA CYS A 69 10.42 21.82 10.05
C CYS A 69 11.24 21.24 8.88
N ASN A 70 11.51 19.95 8.94
CA ASN A 70 12.10 19.21 7.85
C ASN A 70 11.00 18.61 7.00
N TYR A 71 11.14 18.68 5.67
CA TYR A 71 10.21 18.03 4.75
C TYR A 71 10.94 17.15 3.75
N THR A 72 10.29 16.06 3.39
CA THR A 72 10.71 15.20 2.29
C THR A 72 9.63 15.21 1.22
N GLU A 73 10.04 15.32 -0.04
CA GLU A 73 9.13 15.29 -1.18
C GLU A 73 9.19 13.91 -1.84
N GLU A 74 8.03 13.30 -2.02
CA GLU A 74 7.88 12.12 -2.88
C GLU A 74 7.06 12.49 -4.11
N GLU A 75 7.62 12.22 -5.30
CA GLU A 75 6.97 12.49 -6.57
C GLU A 75 6.23 11.23 -7.05
N TYR A 76 4.93 11.37 -7.30
CA TYR A 76 4.08 10.33 -7.86
C TYR A 76 3.60 10.71 -9.25
N GLU A 77 3.61 9.74 -10.17
CA GLU A 77 3.14 9.93 -11.54
C GLU A 77 1.73 9.38 -11.72
N VAL A 78 0.88 10.16 -12.37
CA VAL A 78 -0.51 9.77 -12.65
C VAL A 78 -0.55 8.69 -13.72
N VAL A 79 -1.21 7.59 -13.41
CA VAL A 79 -1.27 6.42 -14.30
C VAL A 79 -2.64 6.32 -14.97
N THR A 80 -2.62 6.11 -16.28
CA THR A 80 -3.81 5.77 -17.05
C THR A 80 -4.04 4.27 -17.00
N THR A 81 -5.19 3.85 -16.48
CA THR A 81 -5.62 2.44 -16.51
C THR A 81 -6.68 2.30 -17.60
N GLN A 82 -6.43 1.42 -18.57
CA GLN A 82 -7.33 1.18 -19.68
C GLN A 82 -7.61 -0.33 -19.80
N GLY A 83 -8.89 -0.66 -20.00
CA GLY A 83 -9.35 -1.98 -20.40
C GLY A 83 -10.05 -1.91 -21.75
N ARG A 84 -10.00 -2.98 -22.53
CA ARG A 84 -10.79 -3.07 -23.75
C ARG A 84 -11.45 -4.44 -23.86
N THR A 85 -12.68 -4.44 -24.36
CA THR A 85 -13.48 -5.64 -24.58
C THR A 85 -13.97 -5.66 -26.02
N LYS A 86 -13.96 -6.82 -26.64
CA LYS A 86 -14.38 -7.00 -28.05
C LYS A 86 -15.37 -8.15 -28.14
N TRP A 87 -16.43 -7.95 -28.93
CA TRP A 87 -17.37 -9.00 -29.30
C TRP A 87 -17.85 -8.81 -30.74
N SER A 88 -18.25 -9.92 -31.40
CA SER A 88 -18.88 -9.87 -32.73
C SER A 88 -20.41 -9.78 -32.63
N ASP A 89 -21.04 -9.23 -33.65
CA ASP A 89 -22.50 -9.16 -33.74
C ASP A 89 -23.11 -10.58 -33.69
N GLU A 90 -22.45 -11.55 -34.32
CA GLU A 90 -22.89 -12.97 -34.33
C GLU A 90 -22.83 -13.59 -32.94
N ALA A 91 -21.82 -13.26 -32.13
CA ALA A 91 -21.72 -13.74 -30.75
C ALA A 91 -22.84 -13.14 -29.89
N ALA A 92 -23.12 -11.86 -30.04
CA ALA A 92 -24.21 -11.17 -29.33
C ALA A 92 -25.60 -11.69 -29.75
N MET A 93 -25.81 -12.01 -31.04
CA MET A 93 -27.05 -12.62 -31.52
C MET A 93 -27.23 -14.06 -31.00
N ARG A 94 -26.15 -14.82 -30.91
CA ARG A 94 -26.18 -16.20 -30.40
C ARG A 94 -26.44 -16.24 -28.89
N ASN A 95 -25.85 -15.34 -28.14
CA ASN A 95 -26.04 -15.23 -26.71
C ASN A 95 -25.90 -13.76 -26.22
N PRO A 96 -27.01 -13.05 -26.03
CA PRO A 96 -27.00 -11.65 -25.59
C PRO A 96 -26.31 -11.43 -24.21
N ILE A 97 -26.29 -12.45 -23.35
CA ILE A 97 -25.68 -12.38 -22.01
C ILE A 97 -24.15 -12.19 -22.09
N VAL A 98 -23.54 -12.56 -23.23
CA VAL A 98 -22.07 -12.43 -23.41
C VAL A 98 -21.60 -10.99 -23.21
N VAL A 99 -22.34 -10.00 -23.73
CA VAL A 99 -21.98 -8.58 -23.60
C VAL A 99 -22.00 -8.15 -22.14
N ASP A 100 -23.04 -8.49 -21.40
CA ASP A 100 -23.17 -8.16 -19.99
C ASP A 100 -22.07 -8.80 -19.15
N THR A 101 -21.77 -10.07 -19.39
CA THR A 101 -20.70 -10.79 -18.70
C THR A 101 -19.32 -10.19 -18.97
N LEU A 102 -19.06 -9.77 -20.21
CA LEU A 102 -17.80 -9.11 -20.59
C LEU A 102 -17.65 -7.73 -19.92
N LEU A 103 -18.71 -6.94 -19.90
CA LEU A 103 -18.70 -5.61 -19.25
C LEU A 103 -18.51 -5.75 -17.73
N GLN A 104 -19.19 -6.72 -17.11
CA GLN A 104 -19.02 -7.02 -15.69
C GLN A 104 -17.58 -7.45 -15.39
N GLY A 105 -17.00 -8.33 -16.21
CA GLY A 105 -15.62 -8.77 -16.05
C GLY A 105 -14.61 -7.60 -16.17
N GLN A 106 -14.86 -6.63 -17.05
CA GLN A 106 -14.04 -5.43 -17.17
C GLN A 106 -14.13 -4.53 -15.92
N ALA A 107 -15.32 -4.32 -15.39
CA ALA A 107 -15.51 -3.56 -14.16
C ALA A 107 -14.78 -4.22 -12.99
N GLU A 108 -14.93 -5.55 -12.84
CA GLU A 108 -14.22 -6.32 -11.81
C GLU A 108 -12.70 -6.22 -11.93
N ASN A 109 -12.16 -6.31 -13.14
CA ASN A 109 -10.73 -6.19 -13.40
C ASN A 109 -10.20 -4.78 -13.07
N MET A 110 -10.98 -3.74 -13.30
CA MET A 110 -10.61 -2.36 -12.97
C MET A 110 -10.54 -2.15 -11.45
N VAL A 111 -11.53 -2.67 -10.71
CA VAL A 111 -11.53 -2.66 -9.24
C VAL A 111 -10.34 -3.44 -8.68
N ASN A 112 -10.11 -4.65 -9.21
CA ASN A 112 -8.99 -5.48 -8.77
C ASN A 112 -7.63 -4.82 -9.04
N ASN A 113 -7.49 -4.07 -10.14
CA ASN A 113 -6.29 -3.31 -10.43
C ASN A 113 -6.07 -2.19 -9.41
N LEU A 114 -7.14 -1.43 -9.07
CA LEU A 114 -7.07 -0.39 -8.05
C LEU A 114 -6.69 -0.98 -6.67
N THR A 115 -7.34 -2.09 -6.30
CA THR A 115 -7.03 -2.81 -5.06
C THR A 115 -5.57 -3.24 -4.99
N ARG A 116 -5.02 -3.80 -6.08
CA ARG A 116 -3.59 -4.19 -6.12
C ARG A 116 -2.66 -3.01 -5.98
N LYS A 117 -2.98 -1.87 -6.61
CA LYS A 117 -2.20 -0.63 -6.47
C LYS A 117 -2.23 -0.13 -5.02
N ALA A 118 -3.41 -0.12 -4.39
CA ALA A 118 -3.53 0.27 -2.99
C ALA A 118 -2.70 -0.63 -2.06
N ILE A 119 -2.77 -1.95 -2.24
CA ILE A 119 -1.98 -2.90 -1.45
C ILE A 119 -0.48 -2.74 -1.70
N ALA A 120 -0.07 -2.44 -2.93
CA ALA A 120 1.33 -2.16 -3.25
C ALA A 120 1.85 -0.90 -2.54
N GLU A 121 1.02 0.14 -2.42
CA GLU A 121 1.38 1.33 -1.63
C GLU A 121 1.36 1.05 -0.11
N MET A 122 0.41 0.24 0.39
CA MET A 122 0.40 -0.22 1.79
C MET A 122 1.70 -0.96 2.15
N GLY A 123 2.22 -1.75 1.22
CA GLY A 123 3.46 -2.51 1.41
C GLY A 123 4.73 -1.66 1.53
N LYS A 124 4.64 -0.33 1.31
CA LYS A 124 5.74 0.62 1.54
C LYS A 124 5.76 1.20 2.96
N ALA A 125 4.81 0.80 3.82
CA ALA A 125 4.74 1.27 5.19
C ALA A 125 6.06 1.06 5.93
N THR A 126 6.46 2.03 6.73
CA THR A 126 7.71 1.99 7.51
C THR A 126 7.52 1.42 8.90
N LYS A 127 6.29 1.49 9.47
CA LYS A 127 5.94 0.87 10.75
C LYS A 127 5.63 -0.61 10.53
N VAL A 128 6.63 -1.45 10.77
CA VAL A 128 6.54 -2.88 10.48
C VAL A 128 6.89 -3.72 11.70
N VAL A 129 6.04 -4.69 12.00
CA VAL A 129 6.29 -5.74 12.99
C VAL A 129 6.58 -7.04 12.27
N GLU A 130 7.70 -7.66 12.60
CA GLU A 130 8.01 -8.98 12.05
C GLU A 130 7.05 -10.04 12.60
N CYS A 131 6.41 -10.77 11.69
CA CYS A 131 5.43 -11.80 12.00
C CYS A 131 5.65 -13.06 11.15
N ASP A 132 5.81 -14.19 11.82
CA ASP A 132 5.82 -15.50 11.17
C ASP A 132 4.41 -16.10 11.16
N PHE A 133 3.74 -16.09 10.00
CA PHE A 133 2.41 -16.67 9.82
C PHE A 133 2.39 -18.22 9.82
N ALA A 134 3.48 -18.87 10.18
CA ALA A 134 3.56 -20.31 10.40
C ALA A 134 3.81 -20.68 11.87
N SER A 135 3.99 -19.71 12.75
CA SER A 135 4.22 -19.93 14.19
C SER A 135 3.06 -20.69 14.83
N THR A 136 3.38 -21.69 15.66
CA THR A 136 2.40 -22.49 16.41
C THR A 136 2.26 -22.02 17.87
N SER A 137 3.00 -20.99 18.27
CA SER A 137 2.96 -20.46 19.63
C SER A 137 1.57 -19.88 19.95
N ALA A 138 1.04 -20.18 21.12
CA ALA A 138 -0.28 -19.69 21.52
C ALA A 138 -0.31 -18.14 21.56
N ASN A 139 -1.39 -17.56 21.07
CA ASN A 139 -1.61 -16.11 21.01
C ASN A 139 -0.54 -15.30 20.24
N TYR A 140 0.34 -15.97 19.48
CA TYR A 140 1.44 -15.31 18.79
C TYR A 140 0.95 -14.17 17.89
N PHE A 141 -0.05 -14.45 17.03
CA PHE A 141 -0.60 -13.45 16.12
C PHE A 141 -1.26 -12.29 16.85
N TYR A 142 -2.03 -12.58 17.90
CA TYR A 142 -2.66 -11.55 18.73
C TYR A 142 -1.63 -10.59 19.34
N ASN A 143 -0.56 -11.14 19.92
CA ASN A 143 0.51 -10.34 20.52
C ASN A 143 1.20 -9.47 19.45
N LYS A 144 1.42 -9.99 18.24
CA LYS A 144 1.99 -9.20 17.14
C LYS A 144 1.07 -8.08 16.65
N VAL A 145 -0.24 -8.29 16.69
CA VAL A 145 -1.21 -7.22 16.40
C VAL A 145 -1.15 -6.13 17.47
N VAL A 146 -1.05 -6.50 18.75
CA VAL A 146 -0.89 -5.55 19.85
C VAL A 146 0.43 -4.77 19.72
N ASP A 147 1.54 -5.44 19.37
CA ASP A 147 2.82 -4.77 19.09
C ASP A 147 2.68 -3.75 17.94
N ALA A 148 1.93 -4.09 16.88
CA ALA A 148 1.71 -3.18 15.76
C ALA A 148 0.83 -1.98 16.13
N LEU A 149 -0.17 -2.19 16.98
CA LEU A 149 -0.99 -1.11 17.54
C LEU A 149 -0.14 -0.15 18.38
N ALA A 150 0.73 -0.67 19.24
CA ALA A 150 1.62 0.15 20.04
C ALA A 150 2.53 1.06 19.17
N LEU A 151 2.90 0.64 17.95
CA LEU A 151 3.62 1.50 17.00
C LEU A 151 2.74 2.63 16.44
N ILE A 152 1.45 2.40 16.28
CA ILE A 152 0.49 3.41 15.82
C ILE A 152 0.16 4.38 16.98
N ASP A 153 -0.15 3.84 18.15
CA ASP A 153 -0.58 4.60 19.33
C ASP A 153 0.52 5.53 19.85
N SER A 154 1.78 5.20 19.59
CA SER A 154 2.91 6.09 19.91
C SER A 154 2.85 7.45 19.21
N VAL A 155 2.03 7.56 18.15
CA VAL A 155 1.89 8.78 17.33
C VAL A 155 0.47 9.33 17.31
N ASN A 156 -0.53 8.44 17.39
CA ASN A 156 -1.95 8.81 17.31
C ASN A 156 -2.67 8.34 18.57
N GLU A 157 -3.31 9.27 19.28
CA GLU A 157 -4.10 8.96 20.48
C GLU A 157 -5.47 8.36 20.16
N ASP A 158 -5.91 8.38 18.89
CA ASP A 158 -7.21 7.88 18.45
C ASP A 158 -7.07 6.55 17.71
N GLU A 159 -7.47 5.46 18.37
CA GLU A 159 -7.50 4.10 17.81
C GLU A 159 -8.70 3.86 16.88
N SER A 160 -9.58 4.84 16.70
CA SER A 160 -10.80 4.66 15.91
C SER A 160 -10.52 4.62 14.41
N GLY A 161 -11.32 3.83 13.68
CA GLY A 161 -11.30 3.79 12.22
C GLY A 161 -10.23 2.90 11.59
N TYR A 162 -9.44 2.17 12.37
CA TYR A 162 -8.50 1.18 11.82
C TYR A 162 -9.22 -0.08 11.35
N THR A 163 -8.76 -0.64 10.26
CA THR A 163 -9.24 -1.90 9.69
C THR A 163 -8.04 -2.78 9.30
N MET A 164 -8.14 -4.06 9.63
CA MET A 164 -7.11 -5.04 9.28
C MET A 164 -7.43 -5.72 7.96
N LEU A 165 -6.49 -5.66 6.99
CA LEU A 165 -6.58 -6.34 5.71
C LEU A 165 -5.70 -7.59 5.72
N ILE A 166 -6.30 -8.76 5.44
CA ILE A 166 -5.63 -10.06 5.49
C ILE A 166 -5.85 -10.88 4.21
N SER A 167 -4.97 -11.85 3.97
CA SER A 167 -5.15 -12.85 2.93
C SER A 167 -6.00 -14.04 3.43
N PRO A 168 -6.55 -14.87 2.51
CA PRO A 168 -7.28 -16.09 2.87
C PRO A 168 -6.43 -17.09 3.69
N ASN A 169 -5.13 -17.19 3.42
CA ASN A 169 -4.22 -18.08 4.15
C ASN A 169 -3.96 -17.56 5.57
N GLN A 170 -3.80 -16.25 5.72
CA GLN A 170 -3.69 -15.60 7.03
C GLN A 170 -4.98 -15.75 7.84
N GLN A 171 -6.15 -15.65 7.19
CA GLN A 171 -7.42 -15.92 7.86
C GLN A 171 -7.48 -17.35 8.40
N ALA A 172 -7.05 -18.33 7.62
CA ALA A 172 -6.97 -19.72 8.07
C ALA A 172 -5.99 -19.90 9.24
N TYR A 173 -4.86 -19.17 9.20
CA TYR A 173 -3.89 -19.15 10.29
C TYR A 173 -4.49 -18.56 11.58
N ILE A 174 -5.15 -17.41 11.50
CA ILE A 174 -5.79 -16.75 12.65
C ILE A 174 -6.83 -17.69 13.28
N ARG A 175 -7.66 -18.35 12.47
CA ARG A 175 -8.63 -19.35 12.96
C ARG A 175 -7.98 -20.49 13.72
N LYS A 176 -6.83 -20.97 13.29
CA LYS A 176 -6.07 -22.02 14.00
C LYS A 176 -5.49 -21.51 15.31
N GLN A 177 -4.97 -20.29 15.33
CA GLN A 177 -4.39 -19.67 16.53
C GLN A 177 -5.45 -19.37 17.59
N LEU A 178 -6.63 -18.91 17.20
CA LEU A 178 -7.75 -18.57 18.07
C LEU A 178 -8.67 -19.76 18.34
N GLY A 179 -8.35 -20.94 17.84
CA GLY A 179 -9.21 -22.11 17.76
C GLY A 179 -9.96 -22.45 19.07
N ASP A 180 -9.32 -22.39 20.21
CA ASP A 180 -9.96 -22.69 21.49
C ASP A 180 -10.84 -21.53 22.01
N ALA A 181 -10.41 -20.29 21.82
CA ALA A 181 -11.20 -19.13 22.21
C ALA A 181 -12.45 -18.93 21.35
N LEU A 182 -12.36 -19.28 20.05
CA LEU A 182 -13.47 -19.14 19.11
C LEU A 182 -14.46 -20.31 19.11
N LYS A 183 -14.14 -21.45 19.72
CA LYS A 183 -15.07 -22.59 19.82
C LYS A 183 -16.39 -22.26 20.52
N TYR A 184 -16.37 -21.28 21.40
CA TYR A 184 -17.54 -20.89 22.21
C TYR A 184 -18.30 -19.70 21.63
N VAL A 185 -17.82 -19.08 20.54
CA VAL A 185 -18.51 -17.97 19.89
C VAL A 185 -19.43 -18.52 18.80
N GLU A 186 -20.74 -18.48 19.04
CA GLU A 186 -21.75 -19.07 18.14
C GLU A 186 -21.66 -18.56 16.70
N ALA A 187 -21.37 -17.28 16.50
CA ALA A 187 -21.17 -16.70 15.17
C ALA A 187 -20.00 -17.33 14.41
N ASN A 188 -18.90 -17.64 15.10
CA ASN A 188 -17.72 -18.26 14.47
C ASN A 188 -17.96 -19.74 14.16
N VAL A 189 -18.64 -20.47 15.04
CA VAL A 189 -18.97 -21.88 14.82
C VAL A 189 -19.86 -22.06 13.60
N ARG A 190 -20.82 -21.15 13.38
CA ARG A 190 -21.77 -21.22 12.26
C ARG A 190 -21.19 -20.73 10.94
N THR A 191 -20.45 -19.64 10.94
CA THR A 191 -20.04 -18.94 9.70
C THR A 191 -18.54 -18.89 9.50
N GLY A 192 -17.76 -19.25 10.53
CA GLY A 192 -16.30 -19.08 10.52
C GLY A 192 -15.88 -17.60 10.44
N TYR A 193 -16.75 -16.70 10.86
CA TYR A 193 -16.52 -15.27 10.84
C TYR A 193 -15.54 -14.88 11.95
N ILE A 194 -14.48 -14.17 11.59
CA ILE A 194 -13.56 -13.49 12.52
C ILE A 194 -13.97 -12.03 12.48
N GLY A 195 -14.72 -11.57 13.49
CA GLY A 195 -15.26 -10.20 13.52
C GLY A 195 -14.17 -9.16 13.70
N SER A 196 -13.35 -9.34 14.73
CA SER A 196 -12.27 -8.42 15.08
C SER A 196 -11.13 -9.17 15.79
N VAL A 197 -9.92 -8.62 15.67
CA VAL A 197 -8.75 -9.05 16.44
C VAL A 197 -8.22 -7.83 17.16
N ALA A 198 -8.03 -7.92 18.47
CA ALA A 198 -7.62 -6.80 19.34
C ALA A 198 -8.48 -5.53 19.13
N GLY A 199 -9.81 -5.69 18.95
CA GLY A 199 -10.74 -4.56 18.73
C GLY A 199 -10.83 -4.09 17.28
N ILE A 200 -9.92 -4.48 16.39
CA ILE A 200 -9.86 -4.03 14.99
C ILE A 200 -10.68 -4.97 14.11
N PRO A 201 -11.62 -4.46 13.28
CA PRO A 201 -12.36 -5.27 12.32
C PRO A 201 -11.43 -5.86 11.26
N VAL A 202 -11.68 -7.12 10.89
CA VAL A 202 -10.85 -7.87 9.94
C VAL A 202 -11.59 -8.03 8.62
N VAL A 203 -10.95 -7.63 7.53
CA VAL A 203 -11.44 -7.78 6.16
C VAL A 203 -10.49 -8.68 5.37
N MET A 204 -11.04 -9.68 4.71
CA MET A 204 -10.28 -10.57 3.86
C MET A 204 -10.30 -10.11 2.40
N SER A 205 -9.12 -10.05 1.77
CA SER A 205 -8.98 -9.83 0.34
C SER A 205 -8.05 -10.86 -0.29
N LYS A 206 -8.47 -11.41 -1.44
CA LYS A 206 -7.61 -12.29 -2.26
C LYS A 206 -6.42 -11.56 -2.89
N ALA A 207 -6.47 -10.23 -2.95
CA ALA A 207 -5.39 -9.42 -3.48
C ALA A 207 -4.29 -9.17 -2.43
N CYS A 208 -4.59 -9.40 -1.14
CA CYS A 208 -3.60 -9.27 -0.07
C CYS A 208 -2.55 -10.38 -0.17
N PRO A 209 -1.25 -10.05 -0.11
CA PRO A 209 -0.19 -11.05 -0.17
C PRO A 209 -0.14 -11.89 1.11
N ASP A 210 0.31 -13.15 0.99
CA ASP A 210 0.41 -14.06 2.14
C ASP A 210 1.58 -13.76 3.09
N ASN A 211 2.49 -12.89 2.68
CA ASN A 211 3.66 -12.49 3.46
C ASN A 211 3.44 -11.25 4.33
N ALA A 212 2.34 -10.51 4.13
CA ALA A 212 2.03 -9.33 4.92
C ALA A 212 0.54 -9.18 5.19
N CYS A 213 0.18 -8.62 6.34
CA CYS A 213 -1.14 -8.08 6.60
C CYS A 213 -1.01 -6.63 7.08
N PHE A 214 -2.06 -5.85 6.85
CA PHE A 214 -2.02 -4.40 7.02
C PHE A 214 -3.09 -3.96 8.02
N ILE A 215 -2.72 -3.08 8.93
CA ILE A 215 -3.63 -2.35 9.81
C ILE A 215 -3.65 -0.92 9.29
N VAL A 216 -4.76 -0.48 8.74
CA VAL A 216 -4.83 0.77 7.97
C VAL A 216 -6.03 1.60 8.41
N ASN A 217 -5.79 2.91 8.57
CA ASN A 217 -6.84 3.92 8.63
C ASN A 217 -6.98 4.55 7.22
N PRO A 218 -8.18 4.90 6.75
CA PRO A 218 -8.38 5.52 5.44
C PRO A 218 -7.55 6.77 5.17
N GLN A 219 -7.09 7.47 6.20
CA GLN A 219 -6.23 8.65 6.09
C GLN A 219 -4.81 8.31 5.60
N ALA A 220 -4.35 7.06 5.78
CA ALA A 220 -3.02 6.64 5.38
C ALA A 220 -2.81 6.67 3.88
N ILE A 221 -3.83 6.30 3.11
CA ILE A 221 -3.74 6.14 1.66
C ILE A 221 -4.77 6.99 0.97
N THR A 222 -4.32 7.78 -0.01
CA THR A 222 -5.20 8.62 -0.80
C THR A 222 -5.21 8.16 -2.26
N TYR A 223 -6.42 8.00 -2.80
CA TYR A 223 -6.63 7.85 -4.22
C TYR A 223 -6.89 9.23 -4.85
N PHE A 224 -5.92 9.72 -5.61
CA PHE A 224 -6.05 10.97 -6.37
C PHE A 224 -6.70 10.69 -7.72
N ASN A 225 -7.93 11.15 -7.88
CA ASN A 225 -8.70 10.97 -9.08
C ASN A 225 -8.44 12.14 -10.05
N LYS A 226 -7.81 11.85 -11.21
CA LYS A 226 -7.60 12.83 -12.27
C LYS A 226 -8.76 12.87 -13.25
N ARG A 227 -9.26 11.70 -13.61
CA ARG A 227 -10.41 11.54 -14.50
C ARG A 227 -11.18 10.30 -14.12
N GLY A 228 -12.46 10.46 -13.89
CA GLY A 228 -13.38 9.38 -13.62
C GLY A 228 -13.43 8.34 -14.76
N VAL A 229 -14.21 7.30 -14.57
CA VAL A 229 -14.37 6.27 -15.59
C VAL A 229 -15.02 6.87 -16.83
N THR A 230 -14.38 6.70 -17.98
CA THR A 230 -14.91 7.05 -19.30
C THR A 230 -14.93 5.81 -20.17
N THR A 231 -15.99 5.66 -20.96
CA THR A 231 -16.14 4.59 -21.94
C THR A 231 -16.17 5.18 -23.34
N GLU A 232 -15.53 4.52 -24.28
CA GLU A 232 -15.54 4.86 -25.69
C GLU A 232 -15.84 3.60 -26.48
N GLU A 233 -16.66 3.72 -27.52
CA GLU A 233 -17.04 2.61 -28.38
C GLU A 233 -16.43 2.80 -29.76
N ASP A 234 -15.93 1.72 -30.32
CA ASP A 234 -15.48 1.65 -31.70
C ASP A 234 -16.09 0.42 -32.39
N ARG A 235 -16.39 0.57 -33.65
CA ARG A 235 -16.99 -0.52 -34.47
C ARG A 235 -16.21 -0.72 -35.75
N ASP A 236 -15.66 -1.91 -35.87
CA ASP A 236 -15.11 -2.37 -37.13
C ASP A 236 -16.24 -2.92 -38.03
N LYS A 237 -16.55 -2.19 -39.08
CA LYS A 237 -17.61 -2.54 -40.04
C LYS A 237 -17.25 -3.75 -40.90
N ASN A 238 -15.97 -4.01 -41.13
CA ASN A 238 -15.51 -5.10 -41.96
C ASN A 238 -15.66 -6.44 -41.26
N THR A 239 -15.24 -6.50 -39.98
CA THR A 239 -15.32 -7.71 -39.16
C THR A 239 -16.58 -7.80 -38.33
N ARG A 240 -17.47 -6.80 -38.41
CA ARG A 240 -18.72 -6.68 -37.61
C ARG A 240 -18.48 -6.87 -36.12
N THR A 241 -17.38 -6.32 -35.63
CA THR A 241 -17.01 -6.38 -34.24
C THR A 241 -17.17 -5.06 -33.54
N ASN A 242 -17.70 -5.11 -32.34
CA ASN A 242 -17.84 -3.97 -31.44
C ASN A 242 -16.74 -4.02 -30.40
N ILE A 243 -16.10 -2.88 -30.14
CA ILE A 243 -15.02 -2.74 -29.16
C ILE A 243 -15.43 -1.65 -28.19
N VAL A 244 -15.34 -1.92 -26.89
CA VAL A 244 -15.55 -0.95 -25.83
C VAL A 244 -14.24 -0.75 -25.09
N TYR A 245 -13.83 0.49 -24.98
CA TYR A 245 -12.69 0.94 -24.20
C TYR A 245 -13.19 1.55 -22.90
N ILE A 246 -12.64 1.11 -21.79
CA ILE A 246 -12.89 1.67 -20.47
C ILE A 246 -11.59 2.28 -19.99
N ARG A 247 -11.64 3.55 -19.59
CA ARG A 247 -10.45 4.30 -19.15
C ARG A 247 -10.71 4.98 -17.82
N LYS A 248 -9.73 4.91 -16.92
CA LYS A 248 -9.67 5.65 -15.67
C LYS A 248 -8.28 6.24 -15.49
N VAL A 249 -8.19 7.48 -15.04
CA VAL A 249 -6.90 8.16 -14.82
C VAL A 249 -6.81 8.61 -13.38
N GLY A 250 -5.80 8.14 -12.69
CA GLY A 250 -5.57 8.47 -11.29
C GLY A 250 -4.35 7.74 -10.73
N LEU A 251 -4.03 8.03 -9.50
CA LEU A 251 -2.96 7.36 -8.78
C LEU A 251 -3.38 7.06 -7.35
N VAL A 252 -2.74 6.06 -6.76
CA VAL A 252 -2.82 5.75 -5.33
C VAL A 252 -1.47 6.11 -4.73
N ALA A 253 -1.48 6.78 -3.60
CA ALA A 253 -0.26 7.16 -2.89
C ALA A 253 -0.41 6.95 -1.38
N LEU A 254 0.68 6.59 -0.73
CA LEU A 254 0.79 6.58 0.73
C LEU A 254 1.04 8.02 1.21
N THR A 255 -0.01 8.65 1.72
CA THR A 255 0.03 10.07 2.13
C THR A 255 0.53 10.26 3.54
N ASP A 256 0.13 9.39 4.47
CA ASP A 256 0.58 9.47 5.86
C ASP A 256 0.95 8.09 6.41
N GLU A 257 2.23 7.92 6.72
CA GLU A 257 2.80 6.68 7.27
C GLU A 257 2.43 6.45 8.75
N ASN A 258 1.87 7.47 9.42
CA ASN A 258 1.50 7.37 10.82
C ASN A 258 0.21 6.58 11.04
N TYR A 259 -0.64 6.50 10.02
CA TYR A 259 -1.94 5.83 10.07
C TYR A 259 -1.93 4.41 9.49
N ILE A 260 -0.75 3.82 9.32
CA ILE A 260 -0.61 2.46 8.83
C ILE A 260 0.46 1.70 9.60
N ALA A 261 0.17 0.43 9.93
CA ALA A 261 1.16 -0.53 10.38
C ALA A 261 1.04 -1.82 9.58
N MET A 262 2.16 -2.49 9.40
CA MET A 262 2.25 -3.74 8.66
C MET A 262 2.83 -4.85 9.55
N LEU A 263 2.17 -6.02 9.56
CA LEU A 263 2.79 -7.24 10.05
C LEU A 263 3.30 -8.01 8.85
N ALA A 264 4.59 -8.30 8.80
CA ALA A 264 5.18 -8.91 7.61
C ALA A 264 6.24 -9.96 7.96
N LYS A 265 6.42 -10.91 7.05
CA LYS A 265 7.51 -11.87 7.13
C LYS A 265 8.85 -11.19 6.94
N SER A 266 9.89 -11.74 7.58
CA SER A 266 11.27 -11.36 7.33
C SER A 266 11.68 -11.57 5.89
N GLN A 267 12.52 -10.68 5.36
CA GLN A 267 13.12 -10.86 4.04
C GLN A 267 14.09 -12.04 4.04
N SER A 268 14.06 -12.86 3.01
CA SER A 268 14.98 -14.00 2.85
C SER A 268 16.39 -13.56 2.46
N THR A 269 16.53 -12.49 1.68
CA THR A 269 17.82 -11.98 1.21
C THR A 269 18.39 -10.99 2.22
N ALA A 270 19.65 -11.20 2.59
CA ALA A 270 20.35 -10.30 3.50
C ALA A 270 20.65 -8.95 2.84
N CYS A 271 20.59 -7.89 3.64
CA CYS A 271 21.18 -6.61 3.29
C CYS A 271 22.68 -6.66 3.63
N VAL A 272 23.54 -6.26 2.69
CA VAL A 272 25.00 -6.30 2.89
C VAL A 272 25.57 -4.94 2.53
N ILE A 273 26.46 -4.43 3.38
CA ILE A 273 27.25 -3.22 3.13
C ILE A 273 28.62 -3.62 2.59
N THR A 274 29.01 -3.07 1.44
CA THR A 274 30.38 -3.18 0.97
C THR A 274 31.25 -2.20 1.78
N LYS A 275 32.23 -2.69 2.50
CA LYS A 275 33.11 -1.84 3.33
C LYS A 275 33.76 -0.74 2.48
N PRO A 276 33.45 0.55 2.73
CA PRO A 276 34.11 1.63 2.04
C PRO A 276 35.53 1.85 2.52
N SER A 277 36.37 2.48 1.71
CA SER A 277 37.67 2.95 2.13
C SER A 277 37.59 4.25 2.93
N ASN A 278 38.60 4.52 3.77
CA ASN A 278 38.71 5.80 4.44
C ASN A 278 38.79 6.95 3.39
N GLY A 279 38.01 8.00 3.61
CA GLY A 279 37.89 9.12 2.67
C GLY A 279 36.86 8.91 1.55
N ALA A 280 36.13 7.79 1.55
CA ALA A 280 35.09 7.57 0.55
C ALA A 280 33.91 8.55 0.71
N SER A 281 33.40 9.05 -0.41
CA SER A 281 32.20 9.91 -0.49
C SER A 281 30.95 9.14 -0.91
N LYS A 282 31.07 7.82 -1.01
CA LYS A 282 29.99 6.91 -1.40
C LYS A 282 30.02 5.64 -0.58
N VAL A 283 28.85 5.11 -0.25
CA VAL A 283 28.66 3.79 0.34
C VAL A 283 27.79 2.98 -0.59
N ALA A 284 28.18 1.73 -0.80
CA ALA A 284 27.47 0.80 -1.68
C ALA A 284 27.22 -0.53 -0.99
N GLY A 285 26.30 -1.30 -1.53
CA GLY A 285 25.99 -2.62 -1.02
C GLY A 285 25.00 -3.38 -1.88
N THR A 286 24.52 -4.49 -1.33
CA THR A 286 23.50 -5.34 -1.99
C THR A 286 22.35 -5.61 -1.06
N CYS A 287 21.17 -5.82 -1.62
CA CYS A 287 19.94 -6.21 -0.92
C CYS A 287 19.09 -7.14 -1.80
N GLY A 288 17.90 -7.49 -1.36
CA GLY A 288 16.94 -8.23 -2.19
C GLY A 288 16.54 -7.43 -3.44
N ALA A 289 16.26 -8.13 -4.53
CA ALA A 289 15.82 -7.49 -5.79
C ALA A 289 14.49 -6.73 -5.64
N ASP A 290 13.66 -7.12 -4.68
CA ASP A 290 12.36 -6.52 -4.39
C ASP A 290 12.45 -5.28 -3.46
N CYS A 291 13.66 -4.91 -3.04
CA CYS A 291 13.86 -3.74 -2.20
C CYS A 291 13.63 -2.46 -3.00
N PHE A 292 12.83 -1.55 -2.44
CA PHE A 292 12.56 -0.24 -3.06
C PHE A 292 13.34 0.91 -2.41
N LYS A 293 13.87 0.71 -1.19
CA LYS A 293 14.56 1.73 -0.42
C LYS A 293 15.60 1.09 0.49
N VAL A 294 16.76 1.71 0.61
CA VAL A 294 17.77 1.39 1.63
C VAL A 294 18.10 2.68 2.39
N VAL A 295 18.00 2.62 3.71
CA VAL A 295 18.37 3.73 4.59
C VAL A 295 19.72 3.41 5.20
N VAL A 296 20.71 4.25 4.95
CA VAL A 296 22.07 4.13 5.46
C VAL A 296 22.30 5.16 6.56
N THR A 297 22.74 4.71 7.72
CA THR A 297 23.01 5.58 8.87
C THR A 297 24.51 5.58 9.18
N ILE A 298 25.11 6.77 9.25
CA ILE A 298 26.51 6.98 9.60
C ILE A 298 26.57 8.01 10.74
N GLY A 299 26.85 7.55 11.96
CA GLY A 299 26.74 8.37 13.14
C GLY A 299 25.31 8.86 13.38
N SER A 300 25.06 10.16 13.35
CA SER A 300 23.73 10.77 13.49
C SER A 300 23.07 11.13 12.15
N LYS A 301 23.74 10.90 11.01
CA LYS A 301 23.23 11.26 9.69
C LYS A 301 22.64 10.04 8.99
N THR A 302 21.51 10.28 8.32
CA THR A 302 20.81 9.26 7.53
C THR A 302 20.80 9.62 6.05
N TYR A 303 21.04 8.65 5.20
CA TYR A 303 21.04 8.77 3.74
C TYR A 303 20.12 7.72 3.15
N THR A 304 19.47 8.05 2.04
CA THR A 304 18.53 7.13 1.39
C THR A 304 19.04 6.78 -0.01
N ALA A 305 19.09 5.48 -0.30
CA ALA A 305 19.39 4.93 -1.61
C ALA A 305 18.18 4.23 -2.20
N VAL A 306 18.02 4.32 -3.52
CA VAL A 306 17.05 3.52 -4.28
C VAL A 306 17.81 2.39 -4.97
N PRO A 307 17.57 1.12 -4.57
CA PRO A 307 18.24 -0.03 -5.18
C PRO A 307 17.83 -0.22 -6.66
N THR A 308 18.78 -0.69 -7.45
CA THR A 308 18.52 -1.12 -8.83
C THR A 308 18.97 -2.58 -8.97
N ALA A 309 18.01 -3.47 -9.24
CA ALA A 309 18.24 -4.92 -9.35
C ALA A 309 19.02 -5.53 -8.14
N GLY A 310 18.74 -5.03 -6.95
CA GLY A 310 19.36 -5.51 -5.70
C GLY A 310 20.72 -4.90 -5.37
N ALA A 311 21.27 -4.02 -6.20
CA ALA A 311 22.46 -3.23 -5.89
C ALA A 311 22.06 -1.81 -5.51
N TRP A 312 22.73 -1.23 -4.51
CA TRP A 312 22.48 0.14 -4.08
C TRP A 312 23.78 0.91 -3.84
N GLU A 313 23.74 2.18 -4.12
CA GLU A 313 24.82 3.13 -3.87
C GLU A 313 24.23 4.47 -3.40
N VAL A 314 24.84 5.09 -2.42
CA VAL A 314 24.45 6.39 -1.93
C VAL A 314 25.64 7.30 -1.72
N ALA A 315 25.51 8.56 -2.14
CA ALA A 315 26.48 9.59 -1.83
C ALA A 315 26.33 10.00 -0.36
N VAL A 316 27.44 10.05 0.35
CA VAL A 316 27.50 10.37 1.78
C VAL A 316 28.58 11.42 1.99
N ASP A 317 28.59 12.03 3.16
CA ASP A 317 29.74 12.82 3.60
C ASP A 317 30.98 11.93 3.71
N THR A 318 32.16 12.54 3.63
CA THR A 318 33.43 11.79 3.70
C THR A 318 33.48 10.87 4.91
N VAL A 319 33.60 9.59 4.64
CA VAL A 319 33.65 8.55 5.68
C VAL A 319 35.05 8.48 6.27
N SER A 320 35.16 8.56 7.59
CA SER A 320 36.45 8.51 8.31
C SER A 320 36.65 7.17 9.02
N THR A 321 37.91 6.80 9.23
CA THR A 321 38.25 5.61 10.04
C THR A 321 37.58 5.65 11.41
N GLY A 322 36.93 4.57 11.79
CA GLY A 322 36.15 4.46 13.04
C GLY A 322 34.66 4.80 12.89
N ASN A 323 34.22 5.32 11.72
CA ASN A 323 32.78 5.48 11.47
C ASN A 323 32.10 4.13 11.37
N LYS A 324 30.98 4.01 12.08
CA LYS A 324 30.08 2.87 12.03
C LYS A 324 28.98 3.14 11.01
N ILE A 325 28.78 2.20 10.12
CA ILE A 325 27.80 2.27 9.04
C ILE A 325 26.76 1.17 9.25
N ASN A 326 25.51 1.58 9.38
CA ASN A 326 24.36 0.68 9.41
C ASN A 326 23.51 0.92 8.17
N ALA A 327 22.90 -0.14 7.64
CA ALA A 327 21.96 -0.04 6.53
C ALA A 327 20.74 -0.92 6.80
N VAL A 328 19.57 -0.39 6.48
CA VAL A 328 18.30 -1.08 6.59
C VAL A 328 17.63 -1.11 5.22
N ALA A 329 17.36 -2.30 4.71
CA ALA A 329 16.70 -2.49 3.42
C ALA A 329 15.20 -2.72 3.61
N TYR A 330 14.40 -1.98 2.87
CA TYR A 330 12.94 -2.06 2.84
C TYR A 330 12.49 -2.70 1.54
N ALA A 331 11.75 -3.81 1.65
CA ALA A 331 11.11 -4.48 0.52
C ALA A 331 9.59 -4.44 0.67
N ASN A 332 8.89 -4.35 -0.46
CA ASN A 332 7.44 -4.22 -0.46
C ASN A 332 6.77 -5.45 0.17
N GLY A 333 6.00 -5.25 1.24
CA GLY A 333 5.29 -6.31 1.95
C GLY A 333 6.18 -7.26 2.76
N TYR A 334 7.40 -6.85 3.10
CA TYR A 334 8.30 -7.61 3.99
C TYR A 334 8.81 -6.74 5.14
N ALA A 335 9.17 -7.39 6.24
CA ALA A 335 9.83 -6.71 7.34
C ALA A 335 11.19 -6.14 6.90
N PRO A 336 11.58 -4.95 7.39
CA PRO A 336 12.89 -4.38 7.11
C PRO A 336 14.01 -5.35 7.47
N LYS A 337 15.07 -5.36 6.67
CA LYS A 337 16.24 -6.18 6.90
C LYS A 337 17.45 -5.32 7.19
N GLU A 338 17.98 -5.47 8.40
CA GLU A 338 19.20 -4.78 8.80
C GLU A 338 20.43 -5.49 8.23
N ALA A 339 21.41 -4.71 7.82
CA ALA A 339 22.74 -5.19 7.47
C ALA A 339 23.60 -5.34 8.74
N THR A 340 24.58 -6.23 8.67
CA THR A 340 25.63 -6.25 9.69
C THR A 340 26.39 -4.92 9.68
N GLU A 341 26.54 -4.29 10.87
CA GLU A 341 27.29 -3.05 11.03
C GLU A 341 28.73 -3.19 10.48
N VAL A 342 29.15 -2.22 9.71
CA VAL A 342 30.51 -2.17 9.15
C VAL A 342 31.25 -0.96 9.72
N THR A 343 32.42 -1.20 10.30
CA THR A 343 33.32 -0.13 10.75
C THR A 343 34.39 0.11 9.68
N VAL A 344 34.60 1.36 9.32
CA VAL A 344 35.59 1.80 8.31
C VAL A 344 37.01 1.76 8.80
#